data_e53fe769e76ec7f3b5d426a448a7d206
#
_entry.id   e53fe769e76ec7f3b5d426a448a7d206
#
_cell.length_a   1.000
_cell.length_b   1.000
_cell.length_c   1.000
_cell.angle_alpha   90.00
_cell.angle_beta   90.00
_cell.angle_gamma   90.00
#
_symmetry.space_group_name_H-M   'P 1'
#
loop_
_entity.id
_entity.type
_entity.pdbx_description
1 polymer ?
#
loop_
_entity_poly.entity_id
_entity_poly.type
_entity_poly.pdbx_seq_one_letter_code
_entity_poly.pdbx_strand_id
1 'polypeptide(L)'
;MALVPIPSFGVESIRDLLQLALPLASWKTLALVLALLNIKNLPFSWHIRLIYHLIGNMRLRPGAPLAPKVKAKDSKGGQPHPLFVPSSITSRTPLLETDYNIHKSNSTYFSDLDISRTALVSRIYSPGMSIVSKELDKELASNDSKPKKKKLPMYIALGSVYCSFKREIKPYELFEIQSKVAAWDQKWLYILSFFLRPEKRKGEGKTLFATAISKYVVKKGRLTVPPERVLRASGFLPPRPEGAPEQSVTASNDTSGVGTPLGAEGTTAGESVDGFLVREVLTLTEDKIPEPAVLGDQKQKNNGSWDAQEWSWERIDEERKRGLEVIEGYINLDAKLHEQWNA
;
A
#
# COMPACT_ATOMS: atom_id res chain seq x y z
N MET A 1 53.23 -28.22 -36.90
CA MET A 1 52.47 -27.68 -35.74
C MET A 1 52.99 -26.28 -35.49
N ALA A 2 52.30 -25.28 -36.02
CA ALA A 2 52.74 -23.84 -35.89
C ALA A 2 52.13 -23.31 -34.59
N LEU A 3 53.00 -22.87 -33.69
CA LEU A 3 52.60 -22.16 -32.45
C LEU A 3 52.05 -20.80 -32.84
N VAL A 4 50.75 -20.57 -32.52
CA VAL A 4 50.13 -19.27 -32.65
C VAL A 4 50.72 -18.36 -31.56
N PRO A 5 51.27 -17.17 -31.89
CA PRO A 5 51.85 -16.28 -30.90
C PRO A 5 50.73 -15.68 -30.03
N ILE A 6 50.85 -15.82 -28.74
CA ILE A 6 49.99 -15.13 -27.75
C ILE A 6 50.30 -13.62 -27.86
N PRO A 7 49.28 -12.74 -28.08
CA PRO A 7 49.54 -11.34 -28.14
C PRO A 7 50.02 -10.82 -26.78
N SER A 8 51.28 -10.33 -26.74
CA SER A 8 51.81 -9.63 -25.58
C SER A 8 51.05 -8.31 -25.44
N PHE A 9 50.21 -8.20 -24.43
CA PHE A 9 49.67 -6.91 -24.00
C PHE A 9 50.84 -6.08 -23.44
N GLY A 10 51.34 -5.18 -24.28
CA GLY A 10 52.48 -4.37 -23.98
C GLY A 10 52.22 -3.38 -22.84
N VAL A 11 53.27 -3.01 -22.11
CA VAL A 11 53.26 -2.02 -21.02
C VAL A 11 52.67 -0.68 -21.47
N GLU A 12 52.69 -0.36 -22.74
CA GLU A 12 52.06 0.83 -23.33
C GLU A 12 50.53 0.78 -23.24
N SER A 13 49.90 -0.36 -23.50
CA SER A 13 48.45 -0.53 -23.33
C SER A 13 47.98 -0.33 -21.89
N ILE A 14 48.84 -0.66 -20.92
CA ILE A 14 48.49 -0.45 -19.47
C ILE A 14 48.64 1.02 -19.11
N ARG A 15 49.65 1.71 -19.67
CA ARG A 15 49.81 3.17 -19.50
C ARG A 15 48.67 3.95 -20.12
N ASP A 16 48.23 3.60 -21.30
CA ASP A 16 47.08 4.22 -21.98
C ASP A 16 45.79 4.00 -21.26
N LEU A 17 45.56 2.79 -20.74
CA LEU A 17 44.45 2.47 -19.85
C LEU A 17 44.49 3.27 -18.54
N LEU A 18 45.64 3.42 -17.92
CA LEU A 18 45.82 4.22 -16.71
C LEU A 18 45.59 5.71 -16.99
N GLN A 19 46.09 6.26 -18.13
CA GLN A 19 45.83 7.65 -18.51
C GLN A 19 44.37 7.92 -18.83
N LEU A 20 43.65 6.95 -19.39
CA LEU A 20 42.21 7.03 -19.59
C LEU A 20 41.42 6.91 -18.26
N ALA A 21 41.94 6.15 -17.32
CA ALA A 21 41.30 5.94 -16.01
C ALA A 21 41.58 7.06 -15.00
N LEU A 22 42.72 7.76 -15.09
CA LEU A 22 43.09 8.84 -14.17
C LEU A 22 42.09 10.00 -14.10
N PRO A 23 41.50 10.54 -15.20
CA PRO A 23 40.44 11.53 -15.12
C PRO A 23 39.15 10.98 -14.50
N LEU A 24 38.92 9.66 -14.61
CA LEU A 24 37.74 8.99 -13.99
C LEU A 24 37.96 8.75 -12.50
N ALA A 25 39.18 8.76 -11.97
CA ALA A 25 39.52 8.57 -10.57
C ALA A 25 39.39 9.89 -9.77
N SER A 26 38.36 10.67 -10.03
CA SER A 26 38.06 11.88 -9.25
C SER A 26 37.02 11.61 -8.18
N TRP A 27 37.05 12.41 -7.08
CA TRP A 27 36.02 12.33 -6.05
C TRP A 27 34.60 12.58 -6.61
N LYS A 28 34.49 13.38 -7.70
CA LYS A 28 33.22 13.63 -8.40
C LYS A 28 32.69 12.37 -9.08
N THR A 29 33.56 11.60 -9.71
CA THR A 29 33.19 10.32 -10.33
C THR A 29 32.80 9.30 -9.26
N LEU A 30 33.55 9.23 -8.14
CA LEU A 30 33.18 8.37 -7.02
C LEU A 30 31.80 8.76 -6.48
N ALA A 31 31.56 10.04 -6.25
CA ALA A 31 30.26 10.54 -5.78
C ALA A 31 29.13 10.22 -6.77
N LEU A 32 29.35 10.38 -8.08
CA LEU A 32 28.39 10.02 -9.10
C LEU A 32 28.09 8.51 -9.12
N VAL A 33 29.12 7.67 -9.05
CA VAL A 33 28.94 6.21 -8.98
C VAL A 33 28.17 5.81 -7.74
N LEU A 34 28.51 6.36 -6.56
CA LEU A 34 27.79 6.12 -5.33
C LEU A 34 26.32 6.57 -5.41
N ALA A 35 26.07 7.73 -6.02
CA ALA A 35 24.70 8.22 -6.25
C ALA A 35 23.91 7.29 -7.19
N LEU A 36 24.49 6.82 -8.28
CA LEU A 36 23.87 5.90 -9.22
C LEU A 36 23.58 4.54 -8.58
N LEU A 37 24.52 4.01 -7.81
CA LEU A 37 24.35 2.76 -7.06
C LEU A 37 23.30 2.88 -5.97
N ASN A 38 22.96 4.09 -5.51
CA ASN A 38 22.01 4.35 -4.46
C ASN A 38 20.86 5.28 -4.90
N ILE A 39 20.51 5.26 -6.16
CA ILE A 39 19.49 6.16 -6.76
C ILE A 39 18.16 6.14 -6.02
N LYS A 40 17.81 5.00 -5.44
CA LYS A 40 16.60 4.80 -4.62
C LYS A 40 16.62 5.62 -3.33
N ASN A 41 17.81 5.93 -2.80
CA ASN A 41 18.03 6.64 -1.54
C ASN A 41 18.45 8.10 -1.72
N LEU A 42 18.46 8.60 -2.96
CA LEU A 42 18.68 10.02 -3.22
C LEU A 42 17.57 10.87 -2.58
N PRO A 43 17.84 12.14 -2.25
CA PRO A 43 16.83 13.05 -1.75
C PRO A 43 15.59 13.03 -2.65
N PHE A 44 14.42 12.99 -2.03
CA PHE A 44 13.09 12.94 -2.70
C PHE A 44 12.77 11.67 -3.52
N SER A 45 13.69 10.71 -3.73
CA SER A 45 13.42 9.48 -4.47
C SER A 45 12.24 8.69 -3.89
N TRP A 46 12.14 8.60 -2.56
CA TRP A 46 11.01 7.97 -1.89
C TRP A 46 9.69 8.70 -2.21
N HIS A 47 9.67 10.03 -2.13
CA HIS A 47 8.48 10.84 -2.42
C HIS A 47 8.04 10.69 -3.89
N ILE A 48 8.99 10.72 -4.83
CA ILE A 48 8.71 10.53 -6.25
C ILE A 48 8.09 9.16 -6.49
N ARG A 49 8.65 8.10 -5.90
CA ARG A 49 8.12 6.74 -5.99
C ARG A 49 6.72 6.65 -5.38
N LEU A 50 6.52 7.25 -4.21
CA LEU A 50 5.22 7.28 -3.53
C LEU A 50 4.16 7.96 -4.41
N ILE A 51 4.44 9.17 -4.90
CA ILE A 51 3.52 9.95 -5.75
C ILE A 51 3.25 9.21 -7.06
N TYR A 52 4.27 8.61 -7.69
CA TYR A 52 4.11 7.80 -8.89
C TYR A 52 3.11 6.66 -8.69
N HIS A 53 3.26 5.89 -7.60
CA HIS A 53 2.35 4.78 -7.30
C HIS A 53 0.98 5.26 -6.83
N LEU A 54 0.91 6.36 -6.09
CA LEU A 54 -0.33 6.98 -5.66
C LEU A 54 -1.17 7.37 -6.89
N ILE A 55 -0.64 8.23 -7.76
CA ILE A 55 -1.36 8.74 -8.94
C ILE A 55 -1.63 7.61 -9.96
N GLY A 56 -0.63 6.76 -10.20
CA GLY A 56 -0.74 5.66 -11.19
C GLY A 56 -1.79 4.61 -10.84
N ASN A 57 -2.11 4.45 -9.55
CA ASN A 57 -3.11 3.49 -9.08
C ASN A 57 -4.46 4.13 -8.75
N MET A 58 -4.57 5.46 -8.74
CA MET A 58 -5.86 6.14 -8.54
C MET A 58 -6.79 5.92 -9.72
N ARG A 59 -8.02 5.54 -9.44
CA ARG A 59 -9.08 5.35 -10.44
C ARG A 59 -9.83 6.66 -10.64
N LEU A 60 -9.24 7.54 -11.45
CA LEU A 60 -9.78 8.90 -11.70
C LEU A 60 -10.90 8.91 -12.75
N ARG A 61 -11.02 7.84 -13.55
CA ARG A 61 -12.04 7.71 -14.59
C ARG A 61 -13.14 6.75 -14.14
N PRO A 62 -14.41 7.07 -14.34
CA PRO A 62 -15.54 6.21 -13.95
C PRO A 62 -15.46 4.77 -14.48
N GLY A 63 -14.95 4.55 -15.68
CA GLY A 63 -14.80 3.21 -16.28
C GLY A 63 -13.45 2.51 -15.99
N ALA A 64 -12.61 3.06 -15.12
CA ALA A 64 -11.33 2.43 -14.81
C ALA A 64 -11.51 1.06 -14.14
N PRO A 65 -10.76 0.02 -14.56
CA PRO A 65 -10.88 -1.32 -13.98
C PRO A 65 -10.58 -1.30 -12.48
N LEU A 66 -11.32 -2.11 -11.72
CA LEU A 66 -11.16 -2.22 -10.27
C LEU A 66 -9.84 -2.88 -9.86
N ALA A 67 -9.34 -3.78 -10.69
CA ALA A 67 -8.04 -4.42 -10.52
C ALA A 67 -7.41 -4.75 -11.87
N PRO A 68 -6.09 -4.96 -11.92
CA PRO A 68 -5.44 -5.51 -13.09
C PRO A 68 -6.05 -6.88 -13.45
N LYS A 69 -6.10 -7.20 -14.75
CA LYS A 69 -6.51 -8.53 -15.19
C LYS A 69 -5.53 -9.58 -14.64
N VAL A 70 -6.03 -10.49 -13.83
CA VAL A 70 -5.23 -11.57 -13.23
C VAL A 70 -5.53 -12.85 -13.98
N LYS A 71 -4.47 -13.56 -14.41
CA LYS A 71 -4.60 -14.88 -15.05
C LYS A 71 -4.81 -16.01 -14.04
N ALA A 72 -4.58 -15.74 -12.74
CA ALA A 72 -4.77 -16.73 -11.69
C ALA A 72 -6.26 -16.87 -11.37
N LYS A 73 -6.71 -18.11 -11.21
CA LYS A 73 -8.03 -18.42 -10.68
C LYS A 73 -8.00 -18.35 -9.15
N ASP A 74 -9.15 -18.07 -8.54
CA ASP A 74 -9.29 -18.12 -7.10
C ASP A 74 -9.22 -19.56 -6.56
N SER A 75 -9.27 -19.74 -5.23
CA SER A 75 -9.26 -21.04 -4.58
C SER A 75 -10.44 -21.96 -4.97
N LYS A 76 -11.51 -21.40 -5.52
CA LYS A 76 -12.72 -22.11 -6.02
C LYS A 76 -12.76 -22.21 -7.54
N GLY A 77 -11.66 -21.83 -8.23
CA GLY A 77 -11.52 -21.95 -9.69
C GLY A 77 -12.14 -20.82 -10.52
N GLY A 78 -12.76 -19.83 -9.87
CA GLY A 78 -13.36 -18.64 -10.48
C GLY A 78 -12.39 -17.47 -10.66
N GLN A 79 -12.89 -16.35 -11.15
CA GLN A 79 -12.13 -15.10 -11.20
C GLN A 79 -12.02 -14.51 -9.78
N PRO A 80 -10.82 -14.12 -9.33
CA PRO A 80 -10.66 -13.52 -8.01
C PRO A 80 -11.38 -12.18 -7.94
N HIS A 81 -12.06 -11.93 -6.81
CA HIS A 81 -12.69 -10.65 -6.59
C HIS A 81 -11.65 -9.50 -6.58
N PRO A 82 -11.89 -8.39 -7.29
CA PRO A 82 -10.92 -7.30 -7.47
C PRO A 82 -10.35 -6.72 -6.15
N LEU A 83 -11.13 -6.75 -5.07
CA LEU A 83 -10.71 -6.29 -3.75
C LEU A 83 -9.54 -7.10 -3.19
N PHE A 84 -9.56 -8.43 -3.39
CA PHE A 84 -8.55 -9.35 -2.86
C PHE A 84 -7.37 -9.59 -3.81
N VAL A 85 -7.42 -9.00 -5.03
CA VAL A 85 -6.29 -9.08 -5.97
C VAL A 85 -5.11 -8.30 -5.41
N PRO A 86 -3.92 -8.94 -5.30
CA PRO A 86 -2.74 -8.25 -4.79
C PRO A 86 -2.29 -7.12 -5.72
N SER A 87 -1.74 -6.07 -5.12
CA SER A 87 -0.94 -5.06 -5.80
C SER A 87 0.53 -5.45 -5.67
N SER A 88 1.24 -5.53 -6.79
CA SER A 88 2.65 -5.92 -6.82
C SER A 88 3.52 -4.77 -7.25
N ILE A 89 4.59 -4.53 -6.49
CA ILE A 89 5.67 -3.65 -6.88
C ILE A 89 7.01 -4.40 -6.82
N THR A 90 7.95 -4.02 -7.66
CA THR A 90 9.31 -4.57 -7.63
C THR A 90 10.30 -3.52 -7.17
N SER A 91 11.34 -3.96 -6.46
CA SER A 91 12.40 -3.09 -5.97
C SER A 91 13.72 -3.85 -5.86
N ARG A 92 14.80 -3.11 -5.59
CA ARG A 92 16.12 -3.67 -5.27
C ARG A 92 16.64 -3.04 -3.98
N THR A 93 17.58 -3.71 -3.34
CA THR A 93 18.24 -3.22 -2.12
C THR A 93 19.54 -2.54 -2.48
N PRO A 94 19.64 -1.20 -2.54
CA PRO A 94 20.90 -0.50 -2.76
C PRO A 94 21.83 -0.62 -1.52
N LEU A 95 23.10 -0.24 -1.66
CA LEU A 95 24.07 -0.37 -0.59
C LEU A 95 23.69 0.40 0.68
N LEU A 96 23.10 1.59 0.55
CA LEU A 96 22.65 2.39 1.69
C LEU A 96 21.44 1.79 2.45
N GLU A 97 20.82 0.76 1.92
CA GLU A 97 19.78 -0.01 2.63
C GLU A 97 20.33 -1.30 3.26
N THR A 98 21.63 -1.53 3.21
CA THR A 98 22.25 -2.70 3.82
C THR A 98 22.72 -2.37 5.23
N ASP A 99 22.64 -3.36 6.11
CA ASP A 99 23.19 -3.29 7.47
C ASP A 99 24.60 -3.90 7.54
N TYR A 100 25.13 -4.01 8.76
CA TYR A 100 26.46 -4.56 9.01
C TYR A 100 26.60 -6.04 8.63
N ASN A 101 25.49 -6.78 8.47
CA ASN A 101 25.50 -8.17 8.00
C ASN A 101 25.48 -8.27 6.46
N ILE A 102 25.59 -7.15 5.75
CA ILE A 102 25.62 -7.07 4.29
C ILE A 102 24.33 -7.61 3.64
N HIS A 103 23.18 -7.38 4.29
CA HIS A 103 21.86 -7.64 3.71
C HIS A 103 20.89 -6.50 4.04
N LYS A 104 19.71 -6.52 3.43
CA LYS A 104 18.70 -5.46 3.59
C LYS A 104 18.40 -5.22 5.06
N SER A 105 18.65 -3.99 5.53
CA SER A 105 18.34 -3.58 6.89
C SER A 105 16.84 -3.67 7.18
N ASN A 106 16.48 -4.21 8.34
CA ASN A 106 15.10 -4.42 8.76
C ASN A 106 14.27 -3.12 8.71
N SER A 107 14.85 -1.98 9.07
CA SER A 107 14.20 -0.68 9.04
C SER A 107 13.76 -0.26 7.62
N THR A 108 14.51 -0.63 6.59
CA THR A 108 14.25 -0.22 5.20
C THR A 108 13.10 -0.98 4.53
N TYR A 109 12.65 -2.09 5.13
CA TYR A 109 11.43 -2.78 4.68
C TYR A 109 10.20 -1.89 4.82
N PHE A 110 10.13 -1.06 5.85
CA PHE A 110 8.97 -0.19 6.11
C PHE A 110 8.81 0.88 5.04
N SER A 111 9.91 1.47 4.55
CA SER A 111 9.87 2.42 3.42
C SER A 111 9.32 1.80 2.14
N ASP A 112 9.70 0.56 1.85
CA ASP A 112 9.18 -0.16 0.68
C ASP A 112 7.72 -0.60 0.89
N LEU A 113 7.33 -0.94 2.12
CA LEU A 113 5.94 -1.23 2.49
C LEU A 113 5.04 -0.01 2.27
N ASP A 114 5.50 1.21 2.60
CA ASP A 114 4.74 2.43 2.38
C ASP A 114 4.38 2.59 0.90
N ILE A 115 5.34 2.38 0.01
CA ILE A 115 5.12 2.43 -1.45
C ILE A 115 4.10 1.37 -1.89
N SER A 116 4.28 0.13 -1.45
CA SER A 116 3.41 -0.99 -1.85
C SER A 116 1.97 -0.83 -1.34
N ARG A 117 1.82 -0.40 -0.10
CA ARG A 117 0.50 -0.14 0.52
C ARG A 117 -0.18 1.05 -0.12
N THR A 118 0.56 2.12 -0.44
CA THR A 118 0.03 3.27 -1.16
C THR A 118 -0.53 2.86 -2.51
N ALA A 119 0.16 2.02 -3.27
CA ALA A 119 -0.34 1.50 -4.54
C ALA A 119 -1.67 0.75 -4.38
N LEU A 120 -1.79 -0.10 -3.36
CA LEU A 120 -3.02 -0.85 -3.07
C LEU A 120 -4.15 0.08 -2.61
N VAL A 121 -3.89 0.93 -1.59
CA VAL A 121 -4.90 1.79 -0.96
C VAL A 121 -5.44 2.81 -1.95
N SER A 122 -4.58 3.41 -2.79
CA SER A 122 -5.01 4.33 -3.85
C SER A 122 -6.00 3.66 -4.82
N ARG A 123 -5.76 2.40 -5.17
CA ARG A 123 -6.64 1.64 -6.06
C ARG A 123 -7.99 1.36 -5.41
N ILE A 124 -8.01 0.87 -4.16
CA ILE A 124 -9.24 0.39 -3.53
C ILE A 124 -10.11 1.51 -2.97
N TYR A 125 -9.52 2.64 -2.60
CA TYR A 125 -10.24 3.72 -1.96
C TYR A 125 -10.61 4.88 -2.91
N SER A 126 -9.99 4.97 -4.08
CA SER A 126 -10.47 5.94 -5.07
C SER A 126 -11.54 5.32 -5.99
N PRO A 127 -12.60 6.03 -6.33
CA PRO A 127 -12.99 7.39 -5.93
C PRO A 127 -13.79 7.48 -4.61
N GLY A 128 -14.00 6.39 -3.90
CA GLY A 128 -14.89 6.28 -2.74
C GLY A 128 -14.59 7.29 -1.64
N MET A 129 -13.32 7.62 -1.42
CA MET A 129 -12.92 8.64 -0.42
C MET A 129 -13.61 9.99 -0.68
N SER A 130 -13.56 10.50 -1.91
CA SER A 130 -14.19 11.79 -2.25
C SER A 130 -15.71 11.72 -2.19
N ILE A 131 -16.31 10.61 -2.63
CA ILE A 131 -17.76 10.40 -2.57
C ILE A 131 -18.23 10.44 -1.12
N VAL A 132 -17.62 9.61 -0.26
CA VAL A 132 -17.98 9.54 1.16
C VAL A 132 -17.68 10.86 1.89
N SER A 133 -16.61 11.55 1.50
CA SER A 133 -16.30 12.88 2.06
C SER A 133 -17.43 13.86 1.80
N LYS A 134 -17.95 13.93 0.57
CA LYS A 134 -19.08 14.81 0.20
C LYS A 134 -20.39 14.40 0.90
N GLU A 135 -20.66 13.09 0.99
CA GLU A 135 -21.83 12.58 1.72
C GLU A 135 -21.80 12.99 3.19
N LEU A 136 -20.66 12.76 3.86
CA LEU A 136 -20.49 13.14 5.26
C LEU A 136 -20.56 14.65 5.49
N ASP A 137 -20.10 15.48 4.56
CA ASP A 137 -20.27 16.93 4.66
C ASP A 137 -21.74 17.35 4.62
N LYS A 138 -22.55 16.66 3.78
CA LYS A 138 -24.01 16.89 3.72
C LYS A 138 -24.70 16.41 5.02
N GLU A 139 -24.38 15.21 5.51
CA GLU A 139 -24.92 14.64 6.76
C GLU A 139 -24.60 15.53 7.97
N LEU A 140 -23.35 15.99 8.10
CA LEU A 140 -22.91 16.85 9.20
C LEU A 140 -23.53 18.26 9.12
N ALA A 141 -23.76 18.76 7.90
CA ALA A 141 -24.40 20.07 7.70
C ALA A 141 -25.90 20.05 8.06
N SER A 142 -26.59 18.92 7.84
CA SER A 142 -28.03 18.78 8.17
C SER A 142 -28.27 18.70 9.68
N ASN A 143 -27.29 18.26 10.47
CA ASN A 143 -27.41 18.06 11.91
C ASN A 143 -26.96 19.27 12.74
N ASP A 144 -26.32 20.28 12.14
CA ASP A 144 -25.85 21.49 12.83
C ASP A 144 -26.72 22.70 12.49
N SER A 145 -27.26 23.34 13.50
CA SER A 145 -28.04 24.60 13.38
C SER A 145 -27.20 25.81 12.94
N LYS A 146 -25.88 25.66 12.86
CA LYS A 146 -24.92 26.65 12.34
C LYS A 146 -24.09 26.06 11.24
N PRO A 147 -24.12 26.62 10.01
CA PRO A 147 -23.31 26.09 8.91
C PRO A 147 -21.83 26.18 9.24
N LYS A 148 -21.14 25.05 9.40
CA LYS A 148 -19.69 25.02 9.54
C LYS A 148 -19.07 25.48 8.22
N LYS A 149 -18.41 26.64 8.25
CA LYS A 149 -17.73 27.24 7.08
C LYS A 149 -16.53 26.43 6.56
N LYS A 150 -16.03 25.41 7.30
CA LYS A 150 -14.81 24.69 6.95
C LYS A 150 -15.11 23.20 6.75
N LYS A 151 -14.97 22.74 5.50
CA LYS A 151 -15.02 21.31 5.18
C LYS A 151 -13.88 20.58 5.90
N LEU A 152 -14.19 19.50 6.60
CA LEU A 152 -13.19 18.67 7.26
C LEU A 152 -12.48 17.78 6.24
N PRO A 153 -11.15 17.72 6.27
CA PRO A 153 -10.41 16.83 5.39
C PRO A 153 -10.68 15.37 5.75
N MET A 154 -10.72 14.51 4.73
CA MET A 154 -10.74 13.06 4.87
C MET A 154 -9.36 12.51 4.54
N TYR A 155 -8.83 11.62 5.38
CA TYR A 155 -7.49 11.06 5.23
C TYR A 155 -7.43 9.62 5.75
N ILE A 156 -6.35 8.95 5.38
CA ILE A 156 -6.08 7.57 5.79
C ILE A 156 -4.85 7.60 6.69
N ALA A 157 -4.94 6.95 7.85
CA ALA A 157 -3.83 6.86 8.79
C ALA A 157 -3.42 5.39 9.00
N LEU A 158 -2.12 5.16 9.08
CA LEU A 158 -1.55 3.89 9.47
C LEU A 158 -1.63 3.77 11.00
N GLY A 159 -2.32 2.75 11.50
CA GLY A 159 -2.44 2.49 12.94
C GLY A 159 -1.27 1.71 13.49
N SER A 160 -0.90 0.63 12.84
CA SER A 160 0.29 -0.15 13.20
C SER A 160 0.75 -1.03 12.04
N VAL A 161 1.99 -1.50 12.16
CA VAL A 161 2.60 -2.44 11.23
C VAL A 161 3.42 -3.47 12.02
N TYR A 162 3.24 -4.74 11.66
CA TYR A 162 4.06 -5.85 12.13
C TYR A 162 4.81 -6.43 10.93
N CYS A 163 6.08 -6.76 11.11
CA CYS A 163 6.90 -7.41 10.08
C CYS A 163 7.66 -8.58 10.66
N SER A 164 7.58 -9.73 9.99
CA SER A 164 8.33 -10.95 10.34
C SER A 164 9.27 -11.29 9.20
N PHE A 165 10.57 -11.30 9.52
CA PHE A 165 11.65 -11.59 8.58
C PHE A 165 11.91 -13.09 8.55
N LYS A 166 11.95 -13.70 7.36
CA LYS A 166 12.13 -15.14 7.17
C LYS A 166 13.45 -15.48 6.51
N ARG A 167 13.89 -14.63 5.58
CA ARG A 167 15.15 -14.79 4.83
C ARG A 167 15.74 -13.42 4.51
N GLU A 168 17.03 -13.39 4.29
CA GLU A 168 17.79 -12.20 3.93
C GLU A 168 17.58 -11.83 2.46
N ILE A 169 17.54 -10.52 2.20
CA ILE A 169 17.61 -9.95 0.85
C ILE A 169 19.01 -9.37 0.67
N LYS A 170 19.75 -9.87 -0.32
CA LYS A 170 21.12 -9.45 -0.60
C LYS A 170 21.17 -8.07 -1.25
N PRO A 171 22.32 -7.37 -1.19
CA PRO A 171 22.52 -6.13 -1.94
C PRO A 171 22.19 -6.33 -3.42
N TYR A 172 21.49 -5.37 -4.00
CA TYR A 172 21.00 -5.35 -5.38
C TYR A 172 20.10 -6.52 -5.79
N GLU A 173 19.75 -7.41 -4.89
CA GLU A 173 18.80 -8.48 -5.17
C GLU A 173 17.42 -7.90 -5.52
N LEU A 174 16.83 -8.41 -6.61
CA LEU A 174 15.48 -8.08 -7.02
C LEU A 174 14.49 -8.77 -6.10
N PHE A 175 13.55 -8.02 -5.56
CA PHE A 175 12.41 -8.55 -4.82
C PHE A 175 11.11 -7.90 -5.27
N GLU A 176 10.03 -8.61 -5.04
CA GLU A 176 8.67 -8.18 -5.29
C GLU A 176 7.93 -8.02 -3.95
N ILE A 177 7.13 -7.00 -3.81
CA ILE A 177 6.23 -6.83 -2.67
C ILE A 177 4.81 -6.97 -3.18
N GLN A 178 4.09 -7.95 -2.66
CA GLN A 178 2.69 -8.18 -2.95
C GLN A 178 1.85 -7.79 -1.74
N SER A 179 1.09 -6.72 -1.86
CA SER A 179 0.15 -6.26 -0.82
C SER A 179 -1.27 -6.54 -1.25
N LYS A 180 -2.07 -7.15 -0.36
CA LYS A 180 -3.49 -7.46 -0.59
C LYS A 180 -4.32 -7.13 0.64
N VAL A 181 -5.59 -6.82 0.44
CA VAL A 181 -6.55 -6.73 1.53
C VAL A 181 -6.71 -8.11 2.15
N ALA A 182 -6.54 -8.20 3.48
CA ALA A 182 -6.83 -9.39 4.24
C ALA A 182 -8.28 -9.38 4.72
N ALA A 183 -8.66 -8.31 5.41
CA ALA A 183 -9.96 -8.15 6.03
C ALA A 183 -10.21 -6.68 6.38
N TRP A 184 -11.41 -6.41 6.88
CA TRP A 184 -11.75 -5.13 7.51
C TRP A 184 -12.80 -5.37 8.60
N ASP A 185 -12.85 -4.43 9.56
CA ASP A 185 -13.90 -4.33 10.56
C ASP A 185 -14.57 -2.95 10.53
N GLN A 186 -15.26 -2.53 11.56
CA GLN A 186 -15.89 -1.21 11.61
C GLN A 186 -14.90 -0.04 11.62
N LYS A 187 -13.65 -0.27 12.09
CA LYS A 187 -12.63 0.77 12.27
C LYS A 187 -11.44 0.59 11.33
N TRP A 188 -10.96 -0.64 11.18
CA TRP A 188 -9.69 -0.95 10.57
C TRP A 188 -9.80 -1.68 9.23
N LEU A 189 -8.93 -1.31 8.31
CA LEU A 189 -8.60 -2.11 7.12
C LEU A 189 -7.27 -2.81 7.38
N TYR A 190 -7.23 -4.12 7.19
CA TYR A 190 -6.03 -4.95 7.36
C TYR A 190 -5.44 -5.33 6.01
N ILE A 191 -4.14 -5.10 5.87
CA ILE A 191 -3.37 -5.40 4.65
C ILE A 191 -2.27 -6.39 4.99
N LEU A 192 -2.22 -7.49 4.24
CA LEU A 192 -1.11 -8.44 4.23
C LEU A 192 -0.15 -8.08 3.11
N SER A 193 1.14 -8.05 3.42
CA SER A 193 2.21 -7.80 2.46
C SER A 193 3.26 -8.90 2.54
N PHE A 194 3.70 -9.38 1.37
CA PHE A 194 4.69 -10.43 1.23
C PHE A 194 5.88 -9.92 0.42
N PHE A 195 7.08 -10.01 0.99
CA PHE A 195 8.31 -9.80 0.26
C PHE A 195 8.75 -11.11 -0.35
N LEU A 196 8.90 -11.15 -1.66
CA LEU A 196 9.09 -12.37 -2.43
C LEU A 196 10.31 -12.23 -3.35
N ARG A 197 11.08 -13.29 -3.47
CA ARG A 197 11.99 -13.46 -4.61
C ARG A 197 11.15 -13.88 -5.80
N PRO A 198 11.18 -13.14 -6.91
CA PRO A 198 10.51 -13.58 -8.15
C PRO A 198 11.02 -14.94 -8.61
N GLU A 199 10.20 -15.70 -9.29
CA GLU A 199 10.63 -16.96 -9.92
C GLU A 199 11.75 -16.70 -10.93
N LYS A 200 12.82 -17.45 -10.85
CA LYS A 200 13.90 -17.42 -11.85
C LYS A 200 13.53 -18.21 -13.11
N ARG A 201 12.79 -19.30 -12.92
CA ARG A 201 12.26 -20.16 -13.99
C ARG A 201 10.78 -20.39 -13.75
N LYS A 202 10.00 -20.47 -14.81
CA LYS A 202 8.56 -20.72 -14.73
C LYS A 202 8.29 -22.05 -14.02
N GLY A 203 7.54 -22.02 -12.90
CA GLY A 203 7.19 -23.19 -12.10
C GLY A 203 8.12 -23.49 -10.93
N GLU A 204 9.19 -22.71 -10.71
CA GLU A 204 10.11 -22.91 -9.57
C GLU A 204 9.50 -22.44 -8.24
N GLY A 205 8.47 -21.61 -8.31
CA GLY A 205 7.83 -20.99 -7.13
C GLY A 205 8.59 -19.78 -6.61
N LYS A 206 7.84 -18.89 -5.95
CA LYS A 206 8.41 -17.69 -5.31
C LYS A 206 8.97 -18.03 -3.93
N THR A 207 10.10 -17.44 -3.56
CA THR A 207 10.67 -17.59 -2.21
C THR A 207 10.20 -16.45 -1.31
N LEU A 208 9.71 -16.78 -0.12
CA LEU A 208 9.28 -15.79 0.86
C LEU A 208 10.49 -15.23 1.64
N PHE A 209 10.65 -13.91 1.64
CA PHE A 209 11.64 -13.18 2.41
C PHE A 209 11.07 -12.65 3.74
N ALA A 210 9.92 -12.00 3.68
CA ALA A 210 9.27 -11.42 4.86
C ALA A 210 7.76 -11.34 4.66
N THR A 211 7.04 -11.30 5.78
CA THR A 211 5.60 -11.06 5.84
C THR A 211 5.33 -9.85 6.71
N ALA A 212 4.36 -9.03 6.31
CA ALA A 212 3.94 -7.90 7.12
C ALA A 212 2.42 -7.80 7.19
N ILE A 213 1.92 -7.34 8.34
CA ILE A 213 0.53 -7.00 8.57
C ILE A 213 0.47 -5.51 8.89
N SER A 214 -0.45 -4.79 8.27
CA SER A 214 -0.66 -3.37 8.52
C SER A 214 -2.15 -3.10 8.74
N LYS A 215 -2.49 -2.23 9.70
CA LYS A 215 -3.86 -1.76 9.90
C LYS A 215 -3.97 -0.28 9.59
N TYR A 216 -5.02 0.07 8.85
CA TYR A 216 -5.31 1.43 8.43
C TYR A 216 -6.68 1.88 8.91
N VAL A 217 -6.82 3.15 9.26
CA VAL A 217 -8.08 3.77 9.60
C VAL A 217 -8.37 4.95 8.66
N VAL A 218 -9.63 5.11 8.31
CA VAL A 218 -10.09 6.29 7.56
C VAL A 218 -10.70 7.29 8.53
N LYS A 219 -10.27 8.54 8.44
CA LYS A 219 -10.70 9.64 9.29
C LYS A 219 -11.27 10.80 8.48
N LYS A 220 -12.32 11.47 9.01
CA LYS A 220 -12.77 12.78 8.56
C LYS A 220 -12.77 13.73 9.75
N GLY A 221 -11.71 14.50 9.88
CA GLY A 221 -11.43 15.20 11.13
C GLY A 221 -11.27 14.20 12.29
N ARG A 222 -12.13 14.31 13.31
CA ARG A 222 -12.15 13.36 14.46
C ARG A 222 -13.01 12.11 14.20
N LEU A 223 -13.87 12.14 13.20
CA LEU A 223 -14.78 11.03 12.90
C LEU A 223 -14.02 9.86 12.26
N THR A 224 -14.22 8.66 12.79
CA THR A 224 -13.77 7.41 12.15
C THR A 224 -14.81 6.98 11.12
N VAL A 225 -14.35 6.67 9.92
CA VAL A 225 -15.20 6.24 8.80
C VAL A 225 -14.97 4.75 8.56
N PRO A 226 -16.03 3.92 8.61
CA PRO A 226 -15.91 2.49 8.39
C PRO A 226 -15.31 2.19 7.00
N PRO A 227 -14.31 1.30 6.90
CA PRO A 227 -13.71 0.90 5.63
C PRO A 227 -14.76 0.39 4.63
N GLU A 228 -15.76 -0.35 5.10
CA GLU A 228 -16.86 -0.87 4.27
C GLU A 228 -17.57 0.24 3.50
N ARG A 229 -17.85 1.39 4.13
CA ARG A 229 -18.50 2.54 3.48
C ARG A 229 -17.70 3.04 2.28
N VAL A 230 -16.37 3.19 2.46
CA VAL A 230 -15.48 3.66 1.39
C VAL A 230 -15.31 2.60 0.29
N LEU A 231 -15.16 1.33 0.65
CA LEU A 231 -15.06 0.22 -0.31
C LEU A 231 -16.32 0.09 -1.15
N ARG A 232 -17.51 0.24 -0.53
CA ARG A 232 -18.79 0.25 -1.23
C ARG A 232 -18.90 1.44 -2.19
N ALA A 233 -18.60 2.65 -1.72
CA ALA A 233 -18.55 3.85 -2.55
C ALA A 233 -17.53 3.75 -3.68
N SER A 234 -16.46 2.96 -3.51
CA SER A 234 -15.46 2.68 -4.53
C SER A 234 -15.87 1.59 -5.53
N GLY A 235 -17.03 0.93 -5.33
CA GLY A 235 -17.56 -0.10 -6.23
C GLY A 235 -17.04 -1.52 -6.00
N PHE A 236 -16.41 -1.78 -4.86
CA PHE A 236 -15.90 -3.12 -4.52
C PHE A 236 -16.91 -3.99 -3.78
N LEU A 237 -17.93 -3.42 -3.16
CA LEU A 237 -18.91 -4.18 -2.40
C LEU A 237 -20.30 -3.99 -2.97
N PRO A 238 -21.12 -5.06 -3.05
CA PRO A 238 -22.53 -4.97 -3.40
C PRO A 238 -23.30 -4.24 -2.29
N PRO A 239 -24.57 -3.85 -2.55
CA PRO A 239 -25.46 -3.39 -1.51
C PRO A 239 -25.54 -4.43 -0.37
N ARG A 240 -25.59 -3.95 0.86
CA ARG A 240 -25.75 -4.83 2.02
C ARG A 240 -27.19 -5.34 2.06
N PRO A 241 -27.42 -6.65 2.26
CA PRO A 241 -28.76 -7.17 2.44
C PRO A 241 -29.45 -6.57 3.68
N GLU A 242 -30.75 -6.34 3.61
CA GLU A 242 -31.54 -5.92 4.77
C GLU A 242 -31.47 -6.99 5.86
N GLY A 243 -31.21 -6.61 7.13
CA GLY A 243 -31.07 -7.53 8.24
C GLY A 243 -29.71 -8.23 8.39
N ALA A 244 -28.75 -7.94 7.51
CA ALA A 244 -27.40 -8.45 7.71
C ALA A 244 -26.80 -7.96 9.05
N PRO A 245 -26.15 -8.84 9.85
CA PRO A 245 -25.62 -8.48 11.15
C PRO A 245 -24.58 -7.38 11.03
N GLU A 246 -24.64 -6.38 11.91
CA GLU A 246 -23.60 -5.35 11.97
C GLU A 246 -22.24 -6.00 12.21
N GLN A 247 -21.24 -5.51 11.53
CA GLN A 247 -19.87 -5.97 11.75
C GLN A 247 -19.46 -5.58 13.16
N SER A 248 -19.19 -6.58 14.01
CA SER A 248 -18.64 -6.32 15.33
C SER A 248 -17.28 -5.63 15.21
N VAL A 249 -17.01 -4.69 16.10
CA VAL A 249 -15.65 -4.20 16.33
C VAL A 249 -14.88 -5.42 16.83
N THR A 250 -13.93 -5.93 16.04
CA THR A 250 -13.00 -6.93 16.57
C THR A 250 -12.37 -6.31 17.81
N ALA A 251 -12.48 -7.01 18.93
CA ALA A 251 -12.23 -6.51 20.28
C ALA A 251 -10.79 -6.01 20.50
N SER A 252 -10.44 -4.89 19.87
CA SER A 252 -9.59 -3.93 20.54
C SER A 252 -10.54 -3.18 21.48
N ASN A 253 -10.48 -3.47 22.76
CA ASN A 253 -11.17 -2.74 23.83
C ASN A 253 -10.64 -1.30 23.93
N ASP A 254 -10.58 -0.58 22.81
CA ASP A 254 -10.40 0.86 22.75
C ASP A 254 -11.74 1.53 23.12
N THR A 255 -12.26 1.24 24.31
CA THR A 255 -13.32 1.99 24.99
C THR A 255 -12.83 3.37 25.46
N SER A 256 -11.54 3.64 25.37
CA SER A 256 -11.05 5.00 25.51
C SER A 256 -11.21 5.72 24.17
N GLY A 257 -11.88 6.85 24.14
CA GLY A 257 -11.96 7.77 23.03
C GLY A 257 -10.58 8.34 22.58
N VAL A 258 -9.51 7.64 22.89
CA VAL A 258 -8.09 7.88 22.69
C VAL A 258 -7.51 6.95 21.62
N GLY A 259 -8.33 6.37 20.78
CA GLY A 259 -7.85 5.61 19.63
C GLY A 259 -7.45 6.48 18.44
N THR A 260 -7.16 7.74 18.66
CA THR A 260 -6.43 8.58 17.72
C THR A 260 -4.95 8.33 17.95
N PRO A 261 -4.14 7.96 16.94
CA PRO A 261 -2.69 8.06 17.07
C PRO A 261 -2.38 9.41 17.71
N LEU A 262 -1.48 9.45 18.68
CA LEU A 262 -1.13 10.66 19.45
C LEU A 262 -0.86 11.92 18.60
N GLY A 263 -0.74 11.78 17.30
CA GLY A 263 -0.63 12.84 16.33
C GLY A 263 -1.93 13.50 15.88
N ALA A 264 -3.11 13.03 16.29
CA ALA A 264 -4.36 13.65 15.85
C ALA A 264 -4.98 14.59 16.87
N GLU A 265 -4.41 14.69 18.07
CA GLU A 265 -4.78 15.72 19.04
C GLU A 265 -3.82 16.92 18.90
N GLY A 266 -4.16 17.81 17.98
CA GLY A 266 -3.75 19.23 18.03
C GLY A 266 -2.27 19.53 17.85
N THR A 267 -1.40 18.55 17.65
CA THR A 267 -0.03 18.80 17.24
C THR A 267 0.12 18.49 15.76
N THR A 268 0.65 19.46 15.04
CA THR A 268 1.08 19.37 13.64
C THR A 268 2.06 18.22 13.36
N ALA A 269 2.55 17.53 14.39
CA ALA A 269 3.45 16.39 14.32
C ALA A 269 2.80 15.05 13.92
N GLY A 270 1.48 14.98 13.82
CA GLY A 270 0.74 13.77 13.43
C GLY A 270 0.35 13.69 11.96
N GLU A 271 0.65 14.71 11.18
CA GLU A 271 0.58 14.61 9.74
C GLU A 271 1.82 13.84 9.27
N SER A 272 1.74 12.51 9.21
CA SER A 272 2.72 11.77 8.41
C SER A 272 2.69 12.35 7.00
N VAL A 273 3.85 12.55 6.39
CA VAL A 273 3.98 13.04 5.01
C VAL A 273 3.06 12.26 4.07
N ASP A 274 2.84 10.97 4.35
CA ASP A 274 1.94 10.08 3.63
C ASP A 274 0.47 10.51 3.72
N GLY A 275 0.00 10.85 4.90
CA GLY A 275 -1.38 11.28 5.10
C GLY A 275 -1.66 12.63 4.45
N PHE A 276 -0.68 13.53 4.44
CA PHE A 276 -0.79 14.84 3.80
C PHE A 276 -0.84 14.70 2.27
N LEU A 277 0.07 13.94 1.67
CA LEU A 277 0.11 13.73 0.22
C LEU A 277 -1.15 13.02 -0.29
N VAL A 278 -1.62 11.97 0.40
CA VAL A 278 -2.86 11.28 0.04
C VAL A 278 -4.05 12.23 0.12
N ARG A 279 -4.12 13.06 1.17
CA ARG A 279 -5.16 14.07 1.34
C ARG A 279 -5.14 15.09 0.22
N GLU A 280 -3.97 15.65 -0.11
CA GLU A 280 -3.83 16.68 -1.13
C GLU A 280 -4.20 16.16 -2.52
N VAL A 281 -3.71 14.97 -2.89
CA VAL A 281 -4.04 14.35 -4.17
C VAL A 281 -5.52 14.00 -4.26
N LEU A 282 -6.15 13.49 -3.19
CA LEU A 282 -7.60 13.23 -3.18
C LEU A 282 -8.40 14.52 -3.30
N THR A 283 -7.95 15.61 -2.68
CA THR A 283 -8.60 16.92 -2.78
C THR A 283 -8.49 17.50 -4.20
N LEU A 284 -7.33 17.38 -4.85
CA LEU A 284 -7.12 17.80 -6.23
C LEU A 284 -8.03 17.11 -7.24
N THR A 285 -8.50 15.89 -6.92
CA THR A 285 -9.38 15.11 -7.80
C THR A 285 -10.86 15.25 -7.44
N GLU A 286 -11.18 15.87 -6.33
CA GLU A 286 -12.55 15.98 -5.81
C GLU A 286 -13.51 16.64 -6.80
N ASP A 287 -13.07 17.71 -7.47
CA ASP A 287 -13.87 18.46 -8.45
C ASP A 287 -14.09 17.70 -9.77
N LYS A 288 -13.26 16.68 -10.03
CA LYS A 288 -13.33 15.84 -11.24
C LYS A 288 -14.16 14.57 -11.05
N ILE A 289 -14.58 14.27 -9.83
CA ILE A 289 -15.37 13.07 -9.53
C ILE A 289 -16.85 13.40 -9.71
N PRO A 290 -17.59 12.62 -10.52
CA PRO A 290 -19.02 12.78 -10.71
C PRO A 290 -19.81 12.70 -9.40
N GLU A 291 -20.99 13.30 -9.37
CA GLU A 291 -21.90 13.19 -8.24
C GLU A 291 -22.25 11.70 -7.96
N PRO A 292 -22.55 11.34 -6.68
CA PRO A 292 -22.82 9.95 -6.28
C PRO A 292 -23.93 9.26 -7.08
N ALA A 293 -24.95 10.00 -7.49
CA ALA A 293 -26.04 9.48 -8.32
C ALA A 293 -25.55 9.04 -9.72
N VAL A 294 -24.72 9.86 -10.36
CA VAL A 294 -24.15 9.56 -11.69
C VAL A 294 -23.21 8.34 -11.61
N LEU A 295 -22.45 8.22 -10.52
CA LEU A 295 -21.59 7.06 -10.26
C LEU A 295 -22.41 5.79 -9.95
N GLY A 296 -23.56 5.93 -9.30
CA GLY A 296 -24.51 4.83 -9.08
C GLY A 296 -25.00 4.21 -10.38
N ASP A 297 -25.44 5.03 -11.32
CA ASP A 297 -25.90 4.60 -12.65
C ASP A 297 -24.78 4.00 -13.51
N GLN A 298 -23.56 4.57 -13.40
CA GLN A 298 -22.39 4.05 -14.08
C GLN A 298 -21.87 2.74 -13.45
N LYS A 299 -22.03 2.57 -12.13
CA LYS A 299 -21.72 1.29 -11.45
C LYS A 299 -22.58 0.14 -11.95
N GLN A 300 -23.86 0.37 -12.20
CA GLN A 300 -24.74 -0.66 -12.82
C GLN A 300 -24.28 -1.03 -14.22
N LYS A 301 -23.74 -0.07 -14.99
CA LYS A 301 -23.19 -0.32 -16.33
C LYS A 301 -21.77 -0.91 -16.30
N ASN A 302 -20.99 -0.66 -15.26
CA ASN A 302 -19.59 -1.10 -15.13
C ASN A 302 -19.38 -2.36 -14.25
N ASN A 303 -20.47 -3.07 -13.92
CA ASN A 303 -20.42 -4.34 -13.17
C ASN A 303 -19.65 -5.47 -13.89
N GLY A 304 -19.01 -5.20 -15.05
CA GLY A 304 -18.18 -6.16 -15.76
C GLY A 304 -16.79 -6.42 -15.15
N SER A 305 -16.42 -5.77 -14.03
CA SER A 305 -15.14 -6.02 -13.37
C SER A 305 -15.15 -7.24 -12.45
N TRP A 306 -16.31 -7.68 -12.03
CA TRP A 306 -16.57 -8.90 -11.26
C TRP A 306 -18.02 -9.30 -11.40
N ASP A 307 -18.28 -10.60 -11.31
CA ASP A 307 -19.62 -11.16 -11.45
C ASP A 307 -20.34 -11.09 -10.09
N ALA A 308 -21.43 -10.32 -10.02
CA ALA A 308 -22.24 -10.18 -8.82
C ALA A 308 -22.99 -11.47 -8.42
N GLN A 309 -23.22 -12.39 -9.38
CA GLN A 309 -23.78 -13.71 -9.08
C GLN A 309 -22.73 -14.64 -8.48
N GLU A 310 -21.49 -14.55 -8.95
CA GLU A 310 -20.37 -15.32 -8.41
C GLU A 310 -19.89 -14.78 -7.06
N TRP A 311 -19.88 -13.44 -6.89
CA TRP A 311 -19.39 -12.75 -5.70
C TRP A 311 -20.54 -12.02 -4.98
N SER A 312 -21.43 -12.81 -4.35
CA SER A 312 -22.48 -12.26 -3.48
C SER A 312 -21.87 -11.58 -2.23
N TRP A 313 -22.68 -10.81 -1.51
CA TRP A 313 -22.28 -10.18 -0.27
C TRP A 313 -21.77 -11.21 0.74
N GLU A 314 -22.46 -12.36 0.87
CA GLU A 314 -22.12 -13.46 1.77
C GLU A 314 -20.75 -14.04 1.46
N ARG A 315 -20.44 -14.29 0.18
CA ARG A 315 -19.13 -14.82 -0.24
C ARG A 315 -18.00 -13.85 0.05
N ILE A 316 -18.21 -12.55 -0.14
CA ILE A 316 -17.24 -11.52 0.22
C ILE A 316 -17.05 -11.46 1.74
N ASP A 317 -18.13 -11.59 2.53
CA ASP A 317 -18.07 -11.61 3.99
C ASP A 317 -17.38 -12.88 4.52
N GLU A 318 -17.58 -14.04 3.88
CA GLU A 318 -16.81 -15.27 4.18
C GLU A 318 -15.31 -15.07 3.98
N GLU A 319 -14.90 -14.48 2.85
CA GLU A 319 -13.49 -14.18 2.59
C GLU A 319 -12.92 -13.16 3.61
N ARG A 320 -13.72 -12.14 3.97
CA ARG A 320 -13.37 -11.19 5.02
C ARG A 320 -13.18 -11.88 6.37
N LYS A 321 -14.11 -12.75 6.80
CA LYS A 321 -14.03 -13.51 8.04
C LYS A 321 -12.81 -14.43 8.07
N ARG A 322 -12.56 -15.15 6.97
CA ARG A 322 -11.34 -15.95 6.81
C ARG A 322 -10.07 -15.11 6.94
N GLY A 323 -10.09 -13.89 6.40
CA GLY A 323 -8.99 -12.95 6.57
C GLY A 323 -8.79 -12.51 8.01
N LEU A 324 -9.88 -12.28 8.78
CA LEU A 324 -9.82 -11.95 10.21
C LEU A 324 -9.24 -13.11 11.03
N GLU A 325 -9.64 -14.34 10.77
CA GLU A 325 -9.07 -15.55 11.42
C GLU A 325 -7.55 -15.62 11.21
N VAL A 326 -7.06 -15.36 9.99
CA VAL A 326 -5.62 -15.38 9.70
C VAL A 326 -4.84 -14.35 10.53
N ILE A 327 -5.43 -13.21 10.84
CA ILE A 327 -4.76 -12.12 11.57
C ILE A 327 -5.17 -12.02 13.04
N GLU A 328 -6.00 -12.92 13.54
CA GLU A 328 -6.53 -12.90 14.90
C GLU A 328 -5.43 -12.81 15.96
N GLY A 329 -4.38 -13.62 15.81
CA GLY A 329 -3.23 -13.59 16.72
C GLY A 329 -2.52 -12.23 16.78
N TYR A 330 -2.46 -11.50 15.67
CA TYR A 330 -1.92 -10.15 15.62
C TYR A 330 -2.85 -9.15 16.32
N ILE A 331 -4.15 -9.21 16.07
CA ILE A 331 -5.14 -8.32 16.71
C ILE A 331 -5.09 -8.50 18.22
N ASN A 332 -5.11 -9.74 18.70
CA ASN A 332 -5.06 -10.07 20.12
C ASN A 332 -3.73 -9.64 20.76
N LEU A 333 -2.60 -9.76 20.05
CA LEU A 333 -1.31 -9.31 20.55
C LEU A 333 -1.25 -7.79 20.71
N ASP A 334 -1.74 -7.04 19.73
CA ASP A 334 -1.78 -5.57 19.76
C ASP A 334 -2.59 -5.06 20.96
N ALA A 335 -3.74 -5.68 21.24
CA ALA A 335 -4.56 -5.39 22.41
C ALA A 335 -3.82 -5.66 23.73
N LYS A 336 -3.19 -6.84 23.86
CA LYS A 336 -2.42 -7.22 25.05
C LYS A 336 -1.22 -6.31 25.31
N LEU A 337 -0.53 -5.87 24.27
CA LEU A 337 0.58 -4.91 24.41
C LEU A 337 0.09 -3.56 24.93
N HIS A 338 -1.11 -3.13 24.52
CA HIS A 338 -1.72 -1.90 25.03
C HIS A 338 -2.14 -2.03 26.50
N GLU A 339 -2.68 -3.17 26.90
CA GLU A 339 -2.99 -3.46 28.31
C GLU A 339 -1.76 -3.40 29.20
N GLN A 340 -0.62 -3.93 28.74
CA GLN A 340 0.66 -3.88 29.49
C GLN A 340 1.18 -2.45 29.70
N TRP A 341 0.88 -1.52 28.84
CA TRP A 341 1.22 -0.11 29.03
C TRP A 341 0.39 0.53 30.15
N ASN A 342 -0.84 0.10 30.36
CA ASN A 342 -1.77 0.64 31.36
C ASN A 342 -1.67 -0.07 32.71
N ALA A 343 -0.85 -1.14 32.81
CA ALA A 343 -0.61 -1.88 34.04
C ALA A 343 0.55 -1.28 34.84
#